data_bd9708b2c8a355117e791a3b54e226d7
#
_entry.id   bd9708b2c8a355117e791a3b54e226d7
#
_cell.length_a   1.000
_cell.length_b   1.000
_cell.length_c   1.000
_cell.angle_alpha   90.00
_cell.angle_beta   90.00
_cell.angle_gamma   90.00
#
_symmetry.space_group_name_H-M   'P 1'
#
loop_
_entity.id
_entity.type
_entity.pdbx_description
1 polymer ?
#
loop_
_entity_poly.entity_id
_entity_poly.type
_entity_poly.pdbx_seq_one_letter_code
_entity_poly.pdbx_strand_id
1 'polypeptide(L)'
;MTSGNGWLPPERFDAGAFVLRSLMPGAGPALHAAVAESRVVLRPRMAWVTAHRDVHASERIVRERRARWLLQEDFTIGIFAADGATVIGGTGFHLREGPLDGRQAEVGMWLRTSWQGHGVGTDVLRTLLRWGFSPAWGWLRLSWRCDADNLASIRVAEKAGLRCEGVLRHQASPTAGGPRRDTWCFAALASQPAP
;
A
#
# COMPACT_ATOMS: atom_id res chain seq x y z
N MET A 1 -11.42 -0.32 -17.74
CA MET A 1 -10.07 -0.11 -18.31
C MET A 1 -9.86 -1.20 -19.33
N THR A 2 -9.78 -0.88 -20.59
CA THR A 2 -9.44 -1.85 -21.65
C THR A 2 -7.99 -1.64 -22.00
N SER A 3 -7.19 -2.69 -21.97
CA SER A 3 -5.74 -2.73 -22.26
C SER A 3 -5.36 -2.25 -23.68
N GLY A 4 -6.19 -1.50 -24.36
CA GLY A 4 -5.98 -1.04 -25.74
C GLY A 4 -6.16 0.45 -25.97
N ASN A 5 -6.49 1.25 -24.96
CA ASN A 5 -6.95 2.62 -25.19
C ASN A 5 -6.09 3.71 -24.52
N GLY A 6 -4.77 3.51 -24.42
CA GLY A 6 -3.84 4.57 -23.96
C GLY A 6 -4.08 5.05 -22.52
N TRP A 7 -4.79 4.26 -21.68
CA TRP A 7 -4.95 4.62 -20.27
C TRP A 7 -3.60 4.65 -19.55
N LEU A 8 -3.36 5.75 -18.86
CA LEU A 8 -2.19 5.90 -18.00
C LEU A 8 -2.65 5.98 -16.54
N PRO A 9 -1.99 5.24 -15.64
CA PRO A 9 -2.32 5.29 -14.23
C PRO A 9 -2.05 6.70 -13.67
N PRO A 10 -2.98 7.28 -12.88
CA PRO A 10 -2.76 8.57 -12.25
C PRO A 10 -1.57 8.52 -11.29
N GLU A 11 -0.64 9.42 -11.45
CA GLU A 11 0.64 9.36 -10.74
C GLU A 11 0.66 10.09 -9.40
N ARG A 12 -0.31 10.96 -9.14
CA ARG A 12 -0.33 11.83 -7.95
C ARG A 12 -1.75 12.14 -7.48
N PHE A 13 -1.92 12.15 -6.17
CA PHE A 13 -3.10 12.67 -5.47
C PHE A 13 -2.65 13.49 -4.27
N ASP A 14 -3.11 14.74 -4.20
CA ASP A 14 -2.84 15.65 -3.09
C ASP A 14 -4.05 15.63 -2.13
N ALA A 15 -3.82 15.22 -0.90
CA ALA A 15 -4.85 15.15 0.14
C ALA A 15 -4.73 16.29 1.16
N GLY A 16 -3.91 17.29 0.89
CA GLY A 16 -3.62 18.40 1.79
C GLY A 16 -2.65 18.02 2.93
N ALA A 17 -3.05 17.13 3.82
CA ALA A 17 -2.23 16.67 4.93
C ALA A 17 -1.08 15.72 4.51
N PHE A 18 -1.22 15.07 3.37
CA PHE A 18 -0.22 14.18 2.79
C PHE A 18 -0.39 14.08 1.26
N VAL A 19 0.64 13.61 0.58
CA VAL A 19 0.63 13.41 -0.87
C VAL A 19 0.85 11.93 -1.17
N LEU A 20 -0.01 11.36 -2.02
CA LEU A 20 0.14 10.02 -2.58
C LEU A 20 0.71 10.17 -3.99
N ARG A 21 1.84 9.54 -4.29
CA ARG A 21 2.39 9.58 -5.63
C ARG A 21 3.28 8.38 -5.94
N SER A 22 3.39 8.09 -7.23
CA SER A 22 4.37 7.12 -7.73
C SER A 22 5.78 7.45 -7.22
N LEU A 23 6.54 6.42 -6.86
CA LEU A 23 7.95 6.59 -6.50
C LEU A 23 8.76 6.86 -7.77
N MET A 24 9.49 7.98 -7.77
CA MET A 24 10.34 8.39 -8.89
C MET A 24 11.82 8.12 -8.58
N PRO A 25 12.63 7.80 -9.60
CA PRO A 25 14.08 7.72 -9.44
C PRO A 25 14.62 8.96 -8.72
N GLY A 26 15.53 8.74 -7.76
CA GLY A 26 16.02 9.78 -6.84
C GLY A 26 15.33 9.79 -5.47
N ALA A 27 14.22 9.06 -5.29
CA ALA A 27 13.54 8.95 -3.99
C ALA A 27 14.21 7.93 -3.03
N GLY A 28 15.25 7.22 -3.49
CA GLY A 28 15.94 6.20 -2.69
C GLY A 28 16.44 6.67 -1.33
N PRO A 29 17.11 7.82 -1.19
CA PRO A 29 17.55 8.33 0.11
C PRO A 29 16.40 8.55 1.10
N ALA A 30 15.32 9.20 0.66
CA ALA A 30 14.16 9.48 1.51
C ALA A 30 13.42 8.18 1.91
N LEU A 31 13.28 7.24 0.97
CA LEU A 31 12.69 5.93 1.24
C LEU A 31 13.56 5.12 2.20
N HIS A 32 14.89 5.12 2.01
CA HIS A 32 15.82 4.43 2.91
C HIS A 32 15.72 4.96 4.33
N ALA A 33 15.72 6.28 4.53
CA ALA A 33 15.58 6.89 5.83
C ALA A 33 14.31 6.47 6.56
N ALA A 34 13.16 6.47 5.85
CA ALA A 34 11.88 6.07 6.41
C ALA A 34 11.84 4.57 6.78
N VAL A 35 12.39 3.69 5.93
CA VAL A 35 12.47 2.24 6.19
C VAL A 35 13.47 1.95 7.32
N ALA A 36 14.62 2.62 7.37
CA ALA A 36 15.63 2.44 8.40
C ALA A 36 15.08 2.76 9.79
N GLU A 37 14.39 3.89 9.95
CA GLU A 37 13.70 4.27 11.20
C GLU A 37 12.68 3.21 11.64
N SER A 38 11.97 2.63 10.67
CA SER A 38 10.84 1.74 10.94
C SER A 38 11.22 0.26 10.96
N ARG A 39 12.49 -0.08 10.72
CA ARG A 39 12.98 -1.43 10.49
C ARG A 39 12.57 -2.42 11.58
N VAL A 40 12.71 -2.03 12.85
CA VAL A 40 12.40 -2.90 13.99
C VAL A 40 10.92 -3.28 14.02
N VAL A 41 10.03 -2.32 13.75
CA VAL A 41 8.57 -2.52 13.77
C VAL A 41 8.09 -3.28 12.54
N LEU A 42 8.67 -3.00 11.35
CA LEU A 42 8.21 -3.57 10.09
C LEU A 42 8.73 -4.99 9.84
N ARG A 43 9.98 -5.29 10.21
CA ARG A 43 10.66 -6.56 9.89
C ARG A 43 9.88 -7.82 10.30
N PRO A 44 9.21 -7.90 11.45
CA PRO A 44 8.44 -9.09 11.84
C PRO A 44 7.27 -9.43 10.91
N ARG A 45 6.80 -8.45 10.12
CA ARG A 45 5.62 -8.60 9.25
C ARG A 45 5.91 -8.43 7.77
N MET A 46 7.01 -7.75 7.44
CA MET A 46 7.34 -7.33 6.07
C MET A 46 8.76 -7.77 5.70
N ALA A 47 8.88 -8.93 5.07
CA ALA A 47 10.18 -9.50 4.68
C ALA A 47 10.96 -8.59 3.74
N TRP A 48 10.30 -7.79 2.89
CA TRP A 48 10.92 -6.86 1.95
C TRP A 48 11.80 -5.79 2.61
N VAL A 49 11.59 -5.49 3.90
CA VAL A 49 12.39 -4.51 4.66
C VAL A 49 13.88 -4.83 4.62
N THR A 50 14.25 -6.11 4.55
CA THR A 50 15.64 -6.55 4.50
C THR A 50 16.33 -6.18 3.19
N ALA A 51 15.57 -5.97 2.11
CA ALA A 51 16.11 -5.53 0.82
C ALA A 51 16.59 -4.07 0.82
N HIS A 52 16.08 -3.23 1.75
CA HIS A 52 16.49 -1.83 1.92
C HIS A 52 17.73 -1.70 2.82
N ARG A 53 18.80 -2.46 2.54
CA ARG A 53 20.01 -2.51 3.37
C ARG A 53 20.80 -1.20 3.39
N ASP A 54 20.77 -0.46 2.29
CA ASP A 54 21.45 0.82 2.10
C ASP A 54 20.69 1.72 1.12
N VAL A 55 21.17 2.94 0.92
CA VAL A 55 20.55 3.93 0.02
C VAL A 55 20.54 3.45 -1.42
N HIS A 56 21.62 2.80 -1.90
CA HIS A 56 21.71 2.32 -3.28
C HIS A 56 20.73 1.17 -3.53
N ALA A 57 20.56 0.26 -2.57
CA ALA A 57 19.57 -0.81 -2.64
C ALA A 57 18.14 -0.23 -2.68
N SER A 58 17.87 0.79 -1.86
CA SER A 58 16.58 1.48 -1.85
C SER A 58 16.30 2.21 -3.15
N GLU A 59 17.30 2.87 -3.75
CA GLU A 59 17.15 3.53 -5.06
C GLU A 59 16.89 2.50 -6.17
N ARG A 60 17.56 1.36 -6.15
CA ARG A 60 17.28 0.28 -7.11
C ARG A 60 15.83 -0.19 -6.99
N ILE A 61 15.33 -0.39 -5.78
CA ILE A 61 13.93 -0.78 -5.55
C ILE A 61 12.97 0.30 -6.07
N VAL A 62 13.26 1.58 -5.87
CA VAL A 62 12.46 2.68 -6.45
C VAL A 62 12.36 2.54 -7.96
N ARG A 63 13.49 2.32 -8.65
CA ARG A 63 13.52 2.14 -10.11
C ARG A 63 12.76 0.90 -10.57
N GLU A 64 12.87 -0.22 -9.86
CA GLU A 64 12.12 -1.44 -10.14
C GLU A 64 10.60 -1.20 -9.99
N ARG A 65 10.17 -0.49 -8.94
CA ARG A 65 8.75 -0.14 -8.74
C ARG A 65 8.25 0.81 -9.80
N ARG A 66 9.08 1.78 -10.22
CA ARG A 66 8.72 2.68 -11.32
C ARG A 66 8.60 1.93 -12.65
N ALA A 67 9.48 1.00 -12.93
CA ALA A 67 9.38 0.17 -14.13
C ALA A 67 8.07 -0.63 -14.17
N ARG A 68 7.70 -1.30 -13.06
CA ARG A 68 6.42 -2.04 -12.96
C ARG A 68 5.22 -1.12 -13.11
N TRP A 69 5.27 0.10 -12.59
CA TRP A 69 4.23 1.10 -12.79
C TRP A 69 4.03 1.42 -14.27
N LEU A 70 5.11 1.68 -14.99
CA LEU A 70 5.08 1.99 -16.42
C LEU A 70 4.57 0.81 -17.26
N LEU A 71 4.91 -0.41 -16.85
CA LEU A 71 4.44 -1.65 -17.47
C LEU A 71 3.01 -2.04 -17.02
N GLN A 72 2.40 -1.28 -16.11
CA GLN A 72 1.07 -1.56 -15.55
C GLN A 72 0.98 -2.92 -14.84
N GLU A 73 2.07 -3.38 -14.25
CA GLU A 73 2.17 -4.66 -13.54
C GLU A 73 1.91 -4.52 -12.03
N ASP A 74 2.22 -3.34 -11.45
CA ASP A 74 2.04 -3.04 -10.03
C ASP A 74 2.10 -1.53 -9.81
N PHE A 75 1.23 -1.00 -8.96
CA PHE A 75 1.11 0.44 -8.72
C PHE A 75 1.55 0.80 -7.30
N THR A 76 2.84 0.67 -7.03
CA THR A 76 3.43 1.09 -5.74
C THR A 76 3.41 2.61 -5.60
N ILE A 77 2.82 3.09 -4.52
CA ILE A 77 2.60 4.51 -4.19
C ILE A 77 3.40 4.85 -2.94
N GLY A 78 4.20 5.90 -3.00
CA GLY A 78 4.79 6.53 -1.83
C GLY A 78 3.77 7.42 -1.11
N ILE A 79 3.79 7.39 0.20
CA ILE A 79 3.06 8.33 1.05
C ILE A 79 4.07 9.38 1.51
N PHE A 80 3.82 10.64 1.16
CA PHE A 80 4.69 11.76 1.50
C PHE A 80 3.96 12.71 2.44
N ALA A 81 4.70 13.39 3.32
CA ALA A 81 4.16 14.50 4.07
C ALA A 81 3.64 15.61 3.13
N ALA A 82 2.96 16.62 3.67
CA ALA A 82 2.42 17.73 2.89
C ALA A 82 3.49 18.49 2.07
N ASP A 83 4.76 18.42 2.47
CA ASP A 83 5.90 18.97 1.72
C ASP A 83 6.18 18.25 0.39
N GLY A 84 5.58 17.08 0.17
CA GLY A 84 5.76 16.25 -1.01
C GLY A 84 7.15 15.63 -1.17
N ALA A 85 8.02 15.78 -0.17
CA ALA A 85 9.42 15.32 -0.19
C ALA A 85 9.71 14.26 0.89
N THR A 86 9.21 14.46 2.10
CA THR A 86 9.42 13.56 3.24
C THR A 86 8.59 12.29 3.08
N VAL A 87 9.24 11.13 2.90
CA VAL A 87 8.55 9.83 2.86
C VAL A 87 8.08 9.48 4.27
N ILE A 88 6.77 9.32 4.43
CA ILE A 88 6.12 8.91 5.68
C ILE A 88 5.55 7.50 5.65
N GLY A 89 5.61 6.85 4.48
CA GLY A 89 5.16 5.48 4.30
C GLY A 89 5.11 5.04 2.84
N GLY A 90 4.50 3.90 2.62
CA GLY A 90 4.25 3.36 1.29
C GLY A 90 2.96 2.56 1.25
N THR A 91 2.32 2.57 0.11
CA THR A 91 1.07 1.88 -0.18
C THR A 91 1.02 1.49 -1.66
N GLY A 92 -0.11 1.07 -2.16
CA GLY A 92 -0.26 0.79 -3.59
C GLY A 92 -1.53 0.03 -3.92
N PHE A 93 -1.79 -0.08 -5.22
CA PHE A 93 -2.77 -1.00 -5.80
C PHE A 93 -2.01 -2.16 -6.44
N HIS A 94 -2.04 -3.30 -5.79
CA HIS A 94 -1.25 -4.48 -6.16
C HIS A 94 -2.12 -5.50 -6.90
N LEU A 95 -1.70 -5.93 -8.10
CA LEU A 95 -2.43 -6.89 -8.93
C LEU A 95 -2.18 -8.34 -8.47
N ARG A 96 -2.46 -8.63 -7.19
CA ARG A 96 -2.26 -9.96 -6.59
C ARG A 96 -3.46 -10.89 -6.75
N GLU A 97 -4.62 -10.34 -7.06
CA GLU A 97 -5.89 -11.08 -7.15
C GLU A 97 -6.38 -11.27 -8.59
N GLY A 98 -5.58 -10.85 -9.57
CA GLY A 98 -5.89 -10.98 -10.99
C GLY A 98 -5.26 -9.87 -11.83
N PRO A 99 -5.45 -9.95 -13.14
CA PRO A 99 -4.92 -8.96 -14.07
C PRO A 99 -5.67 -7.62 -13.98
N LEU A 100 -5.11 -6.58 -14.59
CA LEU A 100 -5.62 -5.21 -14.56
C LEU A 100 -7.07 -5.06 -15.06
N ASP A 101 -7.44 -5.81 -16.08
CA ASP A 101 -8.78 -5.82 -16.67
C ASP A 101 -9.85 -6.40 -15.71
N GLY A 102 -9.47 -7.21 -14.74
CA GLY A 102 -10.33 -7.64 -13.65
C GLY A 102 -10.79 -6.50 -12.72
N ARG A 103 -10.17 -5.33 -12.81
CA ARG A 103 -10.52 -4.12 -12.07
C ARG A 103 -10.59 -4.33 -10.55
N GLN A 104 -9.69 -5.17 -10.05
CA GLN A 104 -9.52 -5.44 -8.62
C GLN A 104 -8.06 -5.33 -8.22
N ALA A 105 -7.82 -4.87 -7.01
CA ALA A 105 -6.46 -4.76 -6.49
C ALA A 105 -6.43 -4.96 -4.96
N GLU A 106 -5.31 -5.48 -4.47
CA GLU A 106 -5.02 -5.48 -3.05
C GLU A 106 -4.33 -4.18 -2.66
N VAL A 107 -4.82 -3.54 -1.60
CA VAL A 107 -4.18 -2.37 -1.00
C VAL A 107 -3.30 -2.84 0.15
N GLY A 108 -2.01 -2.60 0.06
CA GLY A 108 -1.05 -2.77 1.16
C GLY A 108 -0.59 -1.43 1.70
N MET A 109 -0.19 -1.36 2.96
CA MET A 109 0.33 -0.11 3.55
C MET A 109 1.35 -0.38 4.66
N TRP A 110 2.32 0.51 4.74
CA TRP A 110 3.17 0.69 5.91
C TRP A 110 3.36 2.18 6.17
N LEU A 111 3.55 2.54 7.42
CA LEU A 111 3.86 3.90 7.84
C LEU A 111 5.17 3.94 8.62
N ARG A 112 5.88 5.02 8.44
CA ARG A 112 7.04 5.42 9.24
C ARG A 112 6.66 5.45 10.72
N THR A 113 7.52 4.95 11.59
CA THR A 113 7.19 4.76 13.02
C THR A 113 6.73 6.05 13.68
N SER A 114 7.38 7.18 13.39
CA SER A 114 7.00 8.51 13.91
C SER A 114 5.62 9.01 13.44
N TRP A 115 5.01 8.35 12.45
CA TRP A 115 3.69 8.72 11.90
C TRP A 115 2.59 7.73 12.29
N GLN A 116 2.92 6.69 13.04
CA GLN A 116 1.95 5.71 13.53
C GLN A 116 1.19 6.25 14.76
N GLY A 117 -0.01 5.73 14.98
CA GLY A 117 -0.81 6.08 16.17
C GLY A 117 -1.62 7.38 16.07
N HIS A 118 -1.43 8.20 15.01
CA HIS A 118 -2.05 9.52 14.85
C HIS A 118 -3.23 9.54 13.86
N GLY A 119 -3.80 8.39 13.52
CA GLY A 119 -4.94 8.31 12.58
C GLY A 119 -4.55 8.33 11.09
N VAL A 120 -3.30 8.68 10.75
CA VAL A 120 -2.81 8.83 9.38
C VAL A 120 -3.09 7.59 8.51
N GLY A 121 -2.94 6.37 9.05
CA GLY A 121 -3.22 5.14 8.30
C GLY A 121 -4.67 5.02 7.86
N THR A 122 -5.61 5.42 8.70
CA THR A 122 -7.03 5.44 8.37
C THR A 122 -7.34 6.47 7.29
N ASP A 123 -6.76 7.67 7.40
CA ASP A 123 -6.99 8.76 6.44
C ASP A 123 -6.38 8.44 5.07
N VAL A 124 -5.18 7.83 5.06
CA VAL A 124 -4.56 7.32 3.83
C VAL A 124 -5.43 6.26 3.18
N LEU A 125 -5.92 5.27 3.93
CA LEU A 125 -6.74 4.20 3.37
C LEU A 125 -8.07 4.74 2.83
N ARG A 126 -8.76 5.63 3.54
CA ARG A 126 -9.97 6.31 3.04
C ARG A 126 -9.70 7.07 1.74
N THR A 127 -8.58 7.77 1.68
CA THR A 127 -8.17 8.52 0.49
C THR A 127 -7.88 7.58 -0.69
N LEU A 128 -7.19 6.46 -0.44
CA LEU A 128 -6.94 5.44 -1.46
C LEU A 128 -8.24 4.81 -1.99
N LEU A 129 -9.21 4.52 -1.12
CA LEU A 129 -10.51 3.99 -1.55
C LEU A 129 -11.23 5.00 -2.46
N ARG A 130 -11.33 6.27 -2.04
CA ARG A 130 -11.95 7.32 -2.87
C ARG A 130 -11.23 7.51 -4.20
N TRP A 131 -9.90 7.58 -4.18
CA TRP A 131 -9.10 7.72 -5.39
C TRP A 131 -9.18 6.49 -6.29
N GLY A 132 -9.08 5.31 -5.72
CA GLY A 132 -9.15 4.04 -6.45
C GLY A 132 -10.50 3.79 -7.11
N PHE A 133 -11.60 4.17 -6.46
CA PHE A 133 -12.95 4.05 -7.05
C PHE A 133 -13.31 5.22 -7.98
N SER A 134 -12.50 6.27 -8.04
CA SER A 134 -12.74 7.37 -8.97
C SER A 134 -12.59 6.89 -10.44
N PRO A 135 -13.17 7.62 -11.41
CA PRO A 135 -13.03 7.29 -12.83
C PRO A 135 -11.57 7.23 -13.31
N ALA A 136 -10.66 7.92 -12.63
CA ALA A 136 -9.24 7.94 -12.97
C ALA A 136 -8.58 6.57 -12.80
N TRP A 137 -8.90 5.83 -11.74
CA TRP A 137 -8.45 4.44 -11.52
C TRP A 137 -9.51 3.42 -11.95
N GLY A 138 -10.77 3.64 -11.58
CA GLY A 138 -11.91 2.80 -11.94
C GLY A 138 -11.86 1.39 -11.37
N TRP A 139 -11.22 1.16 -10.23
CA TRP A 139 -11.31 -0.12 -9.54
C TRP A 139 -12.77 -0.43 -9.16
N LEU A 140 -13.15 -1.71 -9.20
CA LEU A 140 -14.47 -2.19 -8.76
C LEU A 140 -14.40 -2.79 -7.37
N ARG A 141 -13.23 -3.34 -7.00
CA ARG A 141 -12.97 -3.97 -5.73
C ARG A 141 -11.56 -3.62 -5.25
N LEU A 142 -11.46 -3.22 -3.99
CA LEU A 142 -10.20 -3.03 -3.29
C LEU A 142 -10.19 -3.91 -2.04
N SER A 143 -9.24 -4.84 -1.98
CA SER A 143 -9.05 -5.74 -0.84
C SER A 143 -7.94 -5.25 0.07
N TRP A 144 -7.95 -5.71 1.31
CA TRP A 144 -6.95 -5.46 2.33
C TRP A 144 -6.72 -6.72 3.14
N ARG A 145 -5.47 -7.12 3.30
CA ARG A 145 -5.10 -8.30 4.07
C ARG A 145 -4.13 -7.95 5.17
N CYS A 146 -4.32 -8.54 6.33
CA CYS A 146 -3.39 -8.38 7.45
C CYS A 146 -3.34 -9.64 8.33
N ASP A 147 -2.22 -9.81 9.04
CA ASP A 147 -2.10 -10.87 10.04
C ASP A 147 -3.13 -10.68 11.16
N ALA A 148 -3.68 -11.77 11.67
CA ALA A 148 -4.72 -11.75 12.71
C ALA A 148 -4.27 -11.10 14.02
N ASP A 149 -2.96 -11.09 14.30
CA ASP A 149 -2.37 -10.41 15.46
C ASP A 149 -2.00 -8.95 15.20
N ASN A 150 -2.23 -8.43 13.97
CA ASN A 150 -1.99 -7.04 13.62
C ASN A 150 -3.22 -6.17 13.89
N LEU A 151 -3.54 -5.99 15.18
CA LEU A 151 -4.71 -5.23 15.61
C LEU A 151 -4.74 -3.80 15.06
N ALA A 152 -3.59 -3.18 14.85
CA ALA A 152 -3.53 -1.84 14.27
C ALA A 152 -4.05 -1.83 12.82
N SER A 153 -3.64 -2.80 12.00
CA SER A 153 -4.08 -2.94 10.62
C SER A 153 -5.56 -3.30 10.51
N ILE A 154 -6.07 -4.16 11.40
CA ILE A 154 -7.49 -4.50 11.50
C ILE A 154 -8.32 -3.24 11.79
N ARG A 155 -7.93 -2.47 12.80
CA ARG A 155 -8.62 -1.22 13.18
C ARG A 155 -8.59 -0.16 12.06
N VAL A 156 -7.51 -0.10 11.28
CA VAL A 156 -7.42 0.79 10.12
C VAL A 156 -8.46 0.38 9.07
N ALA A 157 -8.55 -0.90 8.72
CA ALA A 157 -9.52 -1.42 7.76
C ALA A 157 -10.97 -1.14 8.19
N GLU A 158 -11.31 -1.46 9.44
CA GLU A 158 -12.65 -1.23 10.02
C GLU A 158 -13.02 0.26 10.03
N LYS A 159 -12.12 1.13 10.53
CA LYS A 159 -12.34 2.58 10.58
C LYS A 159 -12.41 3.22 9.18
N ALA A 160 -11.78 2.63 8.20
CA ALA A 160 -11.87 3.07 6.81
C ALA A 160 -13.10 2.50 6.08
N GLY A 161 -13.96 1.72 6.78
CA GLY A 161 -15.23 1.23 6.26
C GLY A 161 -15.11 -0.02 5.39
N LEU A 162 -13.99 -0.74 5.41
CA LEU A 162 -13.90 -2.02 4.73
C LEU A 162 -14.70 -3.09 5.49
N ARG A 163 -15.36 -3.96 4.73
CA ARG A 163 -16.09 -5.10 5.28
C ARG A 163 -15.15 -6.31 5.43
N CYS A 164 -15.18 -6.95 6.60
CA CYS A 164 -14.52 -8.24 6.79
C CYS A 164 -15.27 -9.32 6.00
N GLU A 165 -14.54 -10.07 5.18
CA GLU A 165 -15.06 -11.17 4.36
C GLU A 165 -14.67 -12.55 4.90
N GLY A 166 -13.72 -12.59 5.82
CA GLY A 166 -13.32 -13.84 6.45
C GLY A 166 -11.89 -13.85 6.97
N VAL A 167 -11.52 -15.01 7.49
CA VAL A 167 -10.18 -15.28 8.01
C VAL A 167 -9.65 -16.55 7.35
N LEU A 168 -8.49 -16.43 6.71
CA LEU A 168 -7.75 -17.53 6.12
C LEU A 168 -6.80 -18.11 7.17
N ARG A 169 -7.09 -19.32 7.65
CA ARG A 169 -6.28 -19.98 8.68
C ARG A 169 -4.91 -20.37 8.14
N HIS A 170 -3.86 -20.09 8.91
CA HIS A 170 -2.47 -20.43 8.60
C HIS A 170 -1.99 -19.96 7.22
N GLN A 171 -2.60 -18.89 6.66
CA GLN A 171 -2.28 -18.37 5.33
C GLN A 171 -0.92 -17.65 5.31
N ALA A 172 -0.64 -16.79 6.31
CA ALA A 172 0.59 -16.03 6.34
C ALA A 172 1.80 -16.91 6.66
N SER A 173 2.82 -16.84 5.81
CA SER A 173 4.09 -17.55 6.04
C SER A 173 4.79 -17.05 7.30
N PRO A 174 5.50 -17.93 8.01
CA PRO A 174 6.28 -17.50 9.16
C PRO A 174 7.34 -16.49 8.72
N THR A 175 7.46 -15.41 9.48
CA THR A 175 8.66 -14.57 9.44
C THR A 175 9.63 -15.04 10.52
N ALA A 176 10.91 -15.16 10.19
CA ALA A 176 11.96 -15.55 11.13
C ALA A 176 11.71 -16.88 11.90
N GLY A 177 11.13 -17.91 11.24
CA GLY A 177 10.98 -19.24 11.84
C GLY A 177 9.83 -19.39 12.84
N GLY A 178 8.97 -18.39 12.97
CA GLY A 178 7.77 -18.47 13.81
C GLY A 178 6.66 -19.36 13.23
N PRO A 179 5.53 -19.55 13.93
CA PRO A 179 4.38 -20.28 13.39
C PRO A 179 3.71 -19.53 12.23
N ARG A 180 2.99 -20.27 11.41
CA ARG A 180 2.09 -19.66 10.42
C ARG A 180 1.00 -18.88 11.14
N ARG A 181 0.56 -17.77 10.55
CA ARG A 181 -0.46 -16.91 11.13
C ARG A 181 -1.72 -16.90 10.27
N ASP A 182 -2.84 -16.66 10.92
CA ASP A 182 -4.11 -16.41 10.24
C ASP A 182 -4.08 -15.03 9.57
N THR A 183 -4.80 -14.90 8.46
CA THR A 183 -4.90 -13.65 7.70
C THR A 183 -6.35 -13.20 7.64
N TRP A 184 -6.62 -12.02 8.15
CA TRP A 184 -7.90 -11.34 7.98
C TRP A 184 -8.00 -10.73 6.60
N CYS A 185 -9.14 -10.96 5.94
CA CYS A 185 -9.46 -10.45 4.62
C CYS A 185 -10.60 -9.44 4.71
N PHE A 186 -10.35 -8.24 4.23
CA PHE A 186 -11.33 -7.16 4.14
C PHE A 186 -11.44 -6.70 2.69
N ALA A 187 -12.59 -6.12 2.33
CA ALA A 187 -12.77 -5.46 1.04
C ALA A 187 -13.73 -4.29 1.11
N ALA A 188 -13.60 -3.41 0.12
CA ALA A 188 -14.57 -2.39 -0.25
C ALA A 188 -14.91 -2.53 -1.75
N LEU A 189 -16.15 -2.21 -2.11
CA LEU A 189 -16.66 -2.27 -3.48
C LEU A 189 -17.07 -0.87 -3.95
N ALA A 190 -16.84 -0.57 -5.22
CA ALA A 190 -17.20 0.72 -5.82
C ALA A 190 -18.71 1.03 -5.79
N SER A 191 -19.57 0.00 -5.69
CA SER A 191 -21.02 0.12 -5.58
C SER A 191 -21.51 0.41 -4.15
N GLN A 192 -20.63 0.35 -3.16
CA GLN A 192 -20.97 0.68 -1.78
C GLN A 192 -20.83 2.19 -1.55
N PRO A 193 -21.67 2.82 -0.70
CA PRO A 193 -21.46 4.22 -0.33
C PRO A 193 -20.05 4.37 0.26
N ALA A 194 -19.37 5.45 -0.13
CA ALA A 194 -18.06 5.77 0.44
C ALA A 194 -18.20 5.94 1.95
N PRO A 195 -17.27 5.40 2.73
CA PRO A 195 -17.29 5.52 4.19
C PRO A 195 -17.07 6.97 4.66
#